data_a5187c87111906e4e63481a3192d18ce
#
_entry.id   a5187c87111906e4e63481a3192d18ce
#
_cell.length_a   1.000
_cell.length_b   1.000
_cell.length_c   1.000
_cell.angle_alpha   90.00
_cell.angle_beta   90.00
_cell.angle_gamma   90.00
#
_symmetry.space_group_name_H-M   'P 1'
#
loop_
_entity.id
_entity.type
_entity.pdbx_description
1 polymer ?
#
loop_
_entity_poly.entity_id
_entity_poly.type
_entity_poly.pdbx_seq_one_letter_code
_entity_poly.pdbx_strand_id
1 'polypeptide(L)'
;MEERNSRYRCLKMKAAAAWVLAVLLSLLSVFGGEVPYVNEIQMSLAALVLLFPGNAFYAAARKQLCAGRIGLDTLIAFGASVAFLFSLFNTFFPDYWLRVGLHPYVYYEVAVLVVAVGLTGKVFRFLPEERHGADRIARIFFPVLAGTAVAVFFIWIFWGGMTAVPHAFYAVVSVFIAACPCALGLVAPLALTRGIGRAADMHIRIKDSLALERLDKADVVVFDKTGTLTEGQPTVTAWLWAQYQEEDFKRILLATEMNSPDPLAAAITAALREERITPAPLDGCGVLKGKGVKSLCNGTEYWVGSHKLLKDYRAYLSDVLGDMLVEYESEGNSIVYFGREDELLAIIAVKDRLKATASGVVKELRGQGLDICMLTGDGERTASAIAGKLGIIRYMSDAQPEDKEAFICELRLQGKKVVMVGDGVNDAQALAAADVSIAADASAGDGLADKAMIVMKSADLQSLPQLFGLSRHTLRLMRRNFFRTMAFHLAGVLVAAGILYPVYGILLTPMLAVTVIALSCVMPVKG
;
A
#
# COMPACT_ATOMS: atom_id res chain seq x y z
N MET A 1 12.80 16.29 0.48
CA MET A 1 11.50 16.49 1.17
C MET A 1 10.90 17.88 0.85
N GLU A 2 11.67 18.96 0.90
CA GLU A 2 11.20 20.34 0.62
C GLU A 2 10.64 20.53 -0.79
N GLU A 3 11.30 20.03 -1.83
CA GLU A 3 10.84 20.16 -3.20
C GLU A 3 9.49 19.45 -3.44
N ARG A 4 9.29 18.30 -2.80
CA ARG A 4 8.02 17.56 -2.84
C ARG A 4 6.90 18.34 -2.13
N ASN A 5 7.17 18.93 -0.98
CA ASN A 5 6.22 19.78 -0.25
C ASN A 5 5.86 21.06 -1.02
N SER A 6 6.82 21.69 -1.69
CA SER A 6 6.60 22.85 -2.53
C SER A 6 5.69 22.54 -3.73
N ARG A 7 5.94 21.43 -4.44
CA ARG A 7 5.10 20.96 -5.55
C ARG A 7 3.67 20.63 -5.09
N TYR A 8 3.52 20.01 -3.93
CA TYR A 8 2.21 19.70 -3.35
C TYR A 8 1.41 20.96 -3.00
N ARG A 9 2.04 21.97 -2.38
CA ARG A 9 1.41 23.27 -2.08
C ARG A 9 0.99 23.99 -3.36
N CYS A 10 1.84 24.03 -4.37
CA CYS A 10 1.52 24.61 -5.66
C CYS A 10 0.31 23.94 -6.32
N LEU A 11 0.24 22.61 -6.28
CA LEU A 11 -0.88 21.86 -6.85
C LEU A 11 -2.19 22.11 -6.09
N LYS A 12 -2.15 22.20 -4.76
CA LYS A 12 -3.30 22.59 -3.93
C LYS A 12 -3.82 23.98 -4.27
N MET A 13 -2.92 24.96 -4.41
CA MET A 13 -3.31 26.34 -4.79
C MET A 13 -3.96 26.38 -6.18
N LYS A 14 -3.40 25.65 -7.16
CA LYS A 14 -3.99 25.52 -8.50
C LYS A 14 -5.38 24.89 -8.47
N ALA A 15 -5.57 23.84 -7.67
CA ALA A 15 -6.88 23.20 -7.51
C ALA A 15 -7.89 24.16 -6.85
N ALA A 16 -7.50 24.84 -5.77
CA ALA A 16 -8.36 25.82 -5.10
C ALA A 16 -8.76 26.97 -6.03
N ALA A 17 -7.82 27.55 -6.77
CA ALA A 17 -8.11 28.61 -7.74
C ALA A 17 -9.07 28.12 -8.85
N ALA A 18 -8.86 26.89 -9.36
CA ALA A 18 -9.76 26.33 -10.37
C ALA A 18 -11.18 26.11 -9.82
N TRP A 19 -11.34 25.67 -8.56
CA TRP A 19 -12.65 25.52 -7.92
C TRP A 19 -13.36 26.85 -7.69
N VAL A 20 -12.66 27.90 -7.22
CA VAL A 20 -13.23 29.24 -7.05
C VAL A 20 -13.76 29.76 -8.39
N LEU A 21 -12.98 29.60 -9.46
CA LEU A 21 -13.39 30.04 -10.79
C LEU A 21 -14.51 29.15 -11.38
N ALA A 22 -14.54 27.84 -11.09
CA ALA A 22 -15.61 26.95 -11.50
C ALA A 22 -16.95 27.36 -10.86
N VAL A 23 -16.95 27.66 -9.56
CA VAL A 23 -18.15 28.13 -8.85
C VAL A 23 -18.61 29.49 -9.40
N LEU A 24 -17.67 30.43 -9.61
CA LEU A 24 -17.99 31.74 -10.17
C LEU A 24 -18.61 31.60 -11.57
N LEU A 25 -18.03 30.78 -12.45
CA LEU A 25 -18.58 30.54 -13.80
C LEU A 25 -19.96 29.89 -13.75
N SER A 26 -20.17 28.92 -12.85
CA SER A 26 -21.49 28.28 -12.69
C SER A 26 -22.54 29.30 -12.21
N LEU A 27 -22.17 30.20 -11.30
CA LEU A 27 -23.06 31.28 -10.87
C LEU A 27 -23.37 32.27 -12.02
N LEU A 28 -22.36 32.62 -12.80
CA LEU A 28 -22.54 33.49 -13.99
C LEU A 28 -23.40 32.82 -15.06
N SER A 29 -23.31 31.47 -15.22
CA SER A 29 -24.14 30.73 -16.16
C SER A 29 -25.61 30.71 -15.74
N VAL A 30 -25.90 30.67 -14.43
CA VAL A 30 -27.29 30.59 -13.90
C VAL A 30 -27.91 31.97 -13.74
N PHE A 31 -27.16 32.94 -13.21
CA PHE A 31 -27.67 34.27 -12.81
C PHE A 31 -27.20 35.42 -13.71
N GLY A 32 -26.31 35.15 -14.66
CA GLY A 32 -25.69 36.18 -15.49
C GLY A 32 -26.53 36.67 -16.68
N GLY A 33 -27.79 36.23 -16.82
CA GLY A 33 -28.63 36.57 -17.99
C GLY A 33 -28.80 38.08 -18.28
N GLU A 34 -28.63 38.93 -17.26
CA GLU A 34 -28.70 40.39 -17.40
C GLU A 34 -27.31 41.09 -17.49
N VAL A 35 -26.24 40.29 -17.36
CA VAL A 35 -24.88 40.84 -17.38
C VAL A 35 -24.42 41.04 -18.82
N PRO A 36 -24.09 42.25 -19.23
CA PRO A 36 -23.58 42.50 -20.59
C PRO A 36 -22.24 41.75 -20.79
N TYR A 37 -22.07 41.16 -21.97
CA TYR A 37 -20.87 40.39 -22.35
C TYR A 37 -20.56 39.20 -21.45
N VAL A 38 -21.59 38.57 -20.87
CA VAL A 38 -21.40 37.43 -19.95
C VAL A 38 -20.61 36.27 -20.58
N ASN A 39 -20.83 35.98 -21.85
CA ASN A 39 -20.13 34.89 -22.55
C ASN A 39 -18.62 35.22 -22.73
N GLU A 40 -18.28 36.46 -23.02
CA GLU A 40 -16.90 36.92 -23.18
C GLU A 40 -16.16 36.95 -21.83
N ILE A 41 -16.86 37.29 -20.74
CA ILE A 41 -16.34 37.20 -19.38
C ILE A 41 -16.07 35.73 -19.03
N GLN A 42 -17.03 34.83 -19.26
CA GLN A 42 -16.87 33.42 -19.03
C GLN A 42 -15.74 32.81 -19.88
N MET A 43 -15.64 33.19 -21.15
CA MET A 43 -14.55 32.80 -22.05
C MET A 43 -13.18 33.20 -21.46
N SER A 44 -13.04 34.44 -21.03
CA SER A 44 -11.77 34.97 -20.50
C SER A 44 -11.35 34.23 -19.21
N LEU A 45 -12.30 34.01 -18.30
CA LEU A 45 -12.06 33.25 -17.05
C LEU A 45 -11.73 31.79 -17.32
N ALA A 46 -12.42 31.14 -18.25
CA ALA A 46 -12.15 29.75 -18.63
C ALA A 46 -10.77 29.64 -19.30
N ALA A 47 -10.42 30.54 -20.22
CA ALA A 47 -9.09 30.58 -20.83
C ALA A 47 -7.98 30.70 -19.77
N LEU A 48 -8.17 31.56 -18.76
CA LEU A 48 -7.22 31.71 -17.65
C LEU A 48 -7.01 30.35 -16.93
N VAL A 49 -8.09 29.63 -16.66
CA VAL A 49 -7.99 28.31 -15.98
C VAL A 49 -7.30 27.27 -16.85
N LEU A 50 -7.62 27.20 -18.12
CA LEU A 50 -7.01 26.22 -19.03
C LEU A 50 -5.50 26.49 -19.20
N LEU A 51 -5.10 27.75 -19.37
CA LEU A 51 -3.71 28.13 -19.62
C LEU A 51 -2.81 28.06 -18.38
N PHE A 52 -3.32 28.37 -17.18
CA PHE A 52 -2.50 28.39 -15.97
C PHE A 52 -2.67 27.14 -15.10
N PRO A 53 -3.79 26.91 -14.36
CA PRO A 53 -3.94 25.69 -13.58
C PRO A 53 -3.98 24.42 -14.46
N GLY A 54 -4.66 24.49 -15.61
CA GLY A 54 -4.88 23.39 -16.54
C GLY A 54 -3.65 22.95 -17.33
N ASN A 55 -2.62 23.82 -17.45
CA ASN A 55 -1.39 23.49 -18.18
C ASN A 55 -0.75 22.16 -17.78
N ALA A 56 -0.92 21.75 -16.52
CA ALA A 56 -0.44 20.47 -16.02
C ALA A 56 -1.03 19.25 -16.76
N PHE A 57 -2.25 19.37 -17.30
CA PHE A 57 -2.90 18.33 -18.11
C PHE A 57 -2.40 18.35 -19.54
N TYR A 58 -2.27 19.52 -20.15
CA TYR A 58 -1.76 19.66 -21.51
C TYR A 58 -0.30 19.21 -21.64
N ALA A 59 0.55 19.56 -20.67
CA ALA A 59 1.93 19.09 -20.62
C ALA A 59 2.03 17.56 -20.46
N ALA A 60 1.18 16.97 -19.61
CA ALA A 60 1.12 15.53 -19.42
C ALA A 60 0.55 14.82 -20.66
N ALA A 61 -0.53 15.35 -21.24
CA ALA A 61 -1.14 14.83 -22.46
C ALA A 61 -0.16 14.81 -23.61
N ARG A 62 0.61 15.89 -23.82
CA ARG A 62 1.66 15.96 -24.85
C ARG A 62 2.70 14.84 -24.65
N LYS A 63 3.19 14.64 -23.42
CA LYS A 63 4.15 13.56 -23.12
C LYS A 63 3.56 12.18 -23.38
N GLN A 64 2.30 11.95 -23.01
CA GLN A 64 1.60 10.69 -23.23
C GLN A 64 1.41 10.40 -24.73
N LEU A 65 0.97 11.38 -25.51
CA LEU A 65 0.77 11.26 -26.94
C LEU A 65 2.09 11.03 -27.70
N CYS A 66 3.16 11.75 -27.35
CA CYS A 66 4.49 11.52 -27.92
C CYS A 66 5.02 10.11 -27.62
N ALA A 67 4.58 9.50 -26.51
CA ALA A 67 4.91 8.11 -26.15
C ALA A 67 3.93 7.07 -26.74
N GLY A 68 3.01 7.47 -27.64
CA GLY A 68 1.99 6.60 -28.23
C GLY A 68 0.97 6.07 -27.21
N ARG A 69 0.75 6.78 -26.09
CA ARG A 69 -0.12 6.35 -24.99
C ARG A 69 -1.22 7.37 -24.78
N ILE A 70 -2.42 6.89 -24.45
CA ILE A 70 -3.55 7.72 -24.03
C ILE A 70 -3.77 7.45 -22.54
N GLY A 71 -3.75 8.51 -21.74
CA GLY A 71 -3.99 8.44 -20.30
C GLY A 71 -5.13 9.35 -19.87
N LEU A 72 -5.44 9.34 -18.59
CA LEU A 72 -6.51 10.16 -18.02
C LEU A 72 -6.25 11.67 -18.23
N ASP A 73 -5.01 12.11 -18.14
CA ASP A 73 -4.63 13.51 -18.38
C ASP A 73 -4.94 13.94 -19.82
N THR A 74 -4.75 13.03 -20.79
CA THR A 74 -5.11 13.27 -22.21
C THR A 74 -6.62 13.44 -22.38
N LEU A 75 -7.43 12.61 -21.69
CA LEU A 75 -8.90 12.72 -21.75
C LEU A 75 -9.42 14.01 -21.14
N ILE A 76 -8.85 14.43 -20.00
CA ILE A 76 -9.21 15.69 -19.33
C ILE A 76 -8.86 16.88 -20.24
N ALA A 77 -7.64 16.91 -20.78
CA ALA A 77 -7.21 17.97 -21.70
C ALA A 77 -8.10 18.03 -22.94
N PHE A 78 -8.41 16.88 -23.54
CA PHE A 78 -9.26 16.77 -24.72
C PHE A 78 -10.70 17.26 -24.44
N GLY A 79 -11.35 16.75 -23.38
CA GLY A 79 -12.72 17.13 -23.02
C GLY A 79 -12.86 18.61 -22.68
N ALA A 80 -11.90 19.16 -21.90
CA ALA A 80 -11.88 20.58 -21.59
C ALA A 80 -11.65 21.45 -22.85
N SER A 81 -10.79 21.01 -23.77
CA SER A 81 -10.57 21.73 -25.06
C SER A 81 -11.81 21.70 -25.94
N VAL A 82 -12.48 20.53 -26.07
CA VAL A 82 -13.73 20.41 -26.87
C VAL A 82 -14.81 21.34 -26.29
N ALA A 83 -15.03 21.33 -24.98
CA ALA A 83 -16.00 22.20 -24.34
C ALA A 83 -15.67 23.69 -24.54
N PHE A 84 -14.40 24.09 -24.41
CA PHE A 84 -13.95 25.45 -24.60
C PHE A 84 -14.09 25.92 -26.06
N LEU A 85 -13.59 25.15 -27.03
CA LEU A 85 -13.63 25.50 -28.45
C LEU A 85 -15.07 25.56 -28.98
N PHE A 86 -15.93 24.64 -28.55
CA PHE A 86 -17.33 24.68 -28.91
C PHE A 86 -18.03 25.92 -28.35
N SER A 87 -17.75 26.28 -27.10
CA SER A 87 -18.28 27.49 -26.48
C SER A 87 -17.76 28.75 -27.15
N LEU A 88 -16.49 28.74 -27.56
CA LEU A 88 -15.88 29.85 -28.32
C LEU A 88 -16.62 30.07 -29.64
N PHE A 89 -16.88 29.01 -30.39
CA PHE A 89 -17.68 29.06 -31.61
C PHE A 89 -19.09 29.62 -31.35
N ASN A 90 -19.76 29.16 -30.31
CA ASN A 90 -21.11 29.59 -29.96
C ASN A 90 -21.17 31.05 -29.49
N THR A 91 -20.10 31.56 -28.88
CA THR A 91 -20.02 32.97 -28.47
C THR A 91 -19.91 33.91 -29.68
N PHE A 92 -19.10 33.54 -30.69
CA PHE A 92 -18.88 34.42 -31.86
C PHE A 92 -19.86 34.19 -33.01
N PHE A 93 -20.47 32.99 -33.11
CA PHE A 93 -21.38 32.61 -34.21
C PHE A 93 -22.72 32.04 -33.69
N PRO A 94 -23.43 32.76 -32.81
CA PRO A 94 -24.69 32.26 -32.24
C PRO A 94 -25.78 32.04 -33.30
N ASP A 95 -25.83 32.92 -34.30
CA ASP A 95 -26.85 32.89 -35.37
C ASP A 95 -26.82 31.62 -36.22
N TYR A 96 -25.67 30.93 -36.29
CA TYR A 96 -25.55 29.69 -37.02
C TYR A 96 -26.53 28.63 -36.44
N TRP A 97 -26.55 28.51 -35.11
CA TRP A 97 -27.42 27.53 -34.44
C TRP A 97 -28.89 27.95 -34.40
N LEU A 98 -29.18 29.23 -34.23
CA LEU A 98 -30.52 29.77 -34.21
C LEU A 98 -31.23 29.54 -35.55
N ARG A 99 -30.51 29.64 -36.68
CA ARG A 99 -31.05 29.39 -38.02
C ARG A 99 -31.49 27.91 -38.22
N VAL A 100 -30.90 26.99 -37.48
CA VAL A 100 -31.23 25.55 -37.54
C VAL A 100 -32.09 25.08 -36.36
N GLY A 101 -32.64 26.04 -35.59
CA GLY A 101 -33.53 25.75 -34.47
C GLY A 101 -32.87 25.20 -33.22
N LEU A 102 -31.54 25.37 -33.09
CA LEU A 102 -30.76 24.94 -31.93
C LEU A 102 -30.33 26.16 -31.08
N HIS A 103 -30.27 25.96 -29.76
CA HIS A 103 -29.78 26.99 -28.84
C HIS A 103 -28.25 27.01 -28.79
N PRO A 104 -27.57 28.16 -28.90
CA PRO A 104 -26.12 28.29 -28.87
C PRO A 104 -25.61 28.24 -27.42
N TYR A 105 -25.77 27.10 -26.73
CA TYR A 105 -25.28 26.94 -25.37
C TYR A 105 -23.74 27.02 -25.29
N VAL A 106 -23.24 27.71 -24.24
CA VAL A 106 -21.83 27.74 -23.89
C VAL A 106 -21.53 26.79 -22.72
N TYR A 107 -20.36 26.16 -22.71
CA TYR A 107 -19.93 25.14 -21.74
C TYR A 107 -18.62 25.51 -21.06
N TYR A 108 -18.35 26.83 -20.88
CA TYR A 108 -17.12 27.32 -20.24
C TYR A 108 -16.99 26.80 -18.81
N GLU A 109 -18.09 26.80 -18.04
CA GLU A 109 -18.12 26.28 -16.69
C GLU A 109 -17.79 24.77 -16.64
N VAL A 110 -18.23 24.01 -17.65
CA VAL A 110 -17.92 22.57 -17.75
C VAL A 110 -16.45 22.36 -18.00
N ALA A 111 -15.82 23.11 -18.92
CA ALA A 111 -14.40 23.04 -19.20
C ALA A 111 -13.57 23.28 -17.94
N VAL A 112 -13.93 24.30 -17.15
CA VAL A 112 -13.26 24.65 -15.90
C VAL A 112 -13.51 23.60 -14.80
N LEU A 113 -14.75 23.11 -14.67
CA LEU A 113 -15.11 22.07 -13.70
C LEU A 113 -14.30 20.77 -13.93
N VAL A 114 -14.15 20.36 -15.18
CA VAL A 114 -13.36 19.20 -15.57
C VAL A 114 -11.91 19.35 -15.13
N VAL A 115 -11.30 20.53 -15.32
CA VAL A 115 -9.95 20.85 -14.87
C VAL A 115 -9.86 20.86 -13.34
N ALA A 116 -10.81 21.49 -12.64
CA ALA A 116 -10.84 21.57 -11.18
C ALA A 116 -10.93 20.17 -10.53
N VAL A 117 -11.84 19.33 -11.00
CA VAL A 117 -11.97 17.95 -10.55
C VAL A 117 -10.70 17.14 -10.84
N GLY A 118 -10.15 17.26 -12.04
CA GLY A 118 -8.90 16.59 -12.43
C GLY A 118 -7.71 17.00 -11.55
N LEU A 119 -7.57 18.31 -11.23
CA LEU A 119 -6.54 18.81 -10.31
C LEU A 119 -6.73 18.25 -8.90
N THR A 120 -7.96 18.16 -8.42
CA THR A 120 -8.28 17.51 -7.14
C THR A 120 -7.80 16.06 -7.14
N GLY A 121 -8.07 15.31 -8.22
CA GLY A 121 -7.54 13.96 -8.41
C GLY A 121 -6.01 13.91 -8.36
N LYS A 122 -5.31 14.89 -8.96
CA LYS A 122 -3.84 14.98 -8.87
C LYS A 122 -3.35 15.29 -7.46
N VAL A 123 -4.04 16.13 -6.69
CA VAL A 123 -3.70 16.43 -5.28
C VAL A 123 -3.76 15.15 -4.44
N PHE A 124 -4.82 14.34 -4.59
CA PHE A 124 -4.95 13.08 -3.87
C PHE A 124 -3.95 12.00 -4.34
N ARG A 125 -3.56 11.99 -5.63
CA ARG A 125 -2.54 11.08 -6.17
C ARG A 125 -1.09 11.47 -5.82
N PHE A 126 -0.88 12.61 -5.18
CA PHE A 126 0.45 13.01 -4.71
C PHE A 126 0.96 12.15 -3.54
N LEU A 127 0.08 11.38 -2.92
CA LEU A 127 0.40 10.21 -2.11
C LEU A 127 0.92 9.12 -3.07
N PRO A 128 1.94 8.28 -2.70
CA PRO A 128 2.82 7.61 -3.67
C PRO A 128 2.13 6.65 -4.67
N GLU A 129 2.53 6.81 -5.92
CA GLU A 129 2.61 5.83 -7.03
C GLU A 129 1.39 4.97 -7.42
N GLU A 130 0.24 5.57 -7.76
CA GLU A 130 -0.78 4.88 -8.55
C GLU A 130 -0.82 5.38 -10.00
N ARG A 131 0.10 4.95 -10.85
CA ARG A 131 0.10 5.34 -12.27
C ARG A 131 -0.60 4.37 -13.22
N HIS A 132 -0.80 3.10 -12.87
CA HIS A 132 -1.12 2.07 -13.85
C HIS A 132 -2.61 1.77 -14.07
N GLY A 133 -3.49 1.91 -13.06
CA GLY A 133 -4.91 1.55 -13.18
C GLY A 133 -5.72 2.53 -14.04
N ALA A 134 -5.62 3.83 -13.76
CA ALA A 134 -6.41 4.86 -14.44
C ALA A 134 -6.05 5.03 -15.92
N ASP A 135 -4.77 4.90 -16.28
CA ASP A 135 -4.31 5.00 -17.66
C ASP A 135 -4.70 3.77 -18.50
N ARG A 136 -4.84 2.60 -17.88
CA ARG A 136 -5.34 1.39 -18.55
C ARG A 136 -6.80 1.55 -18.97
N ILE A 137 -7.59 2.16 -18.09
CA ILE A 137 -9.01 2.46 -18.34
C ILE A 137 -9.13 3.51 -19.44
N ALA A 138 -8.35 4.58 -19.40
CA ALA A 138 -8.36 5.64 -20.40
C ALA A 138 -8.07 5.11 -21.82
N ARG A 139 -7.18 4.13 -21.96
CA ARG A 139 -6.85 3.49 -23.26
C ARG A 139 -8.02 2.74 -23.89
N ILE A 140 -8.90 2.16 -23.07
CA ILE A 140 -10.11 1.47 -23.57
C ILE A 140 -11.24 2.47 -23.78
N PHE A 141 -11.36 3.41 -22.86
CA PHE A 141 -12.45 4.37 -22.85
C PHE A 141 -12.44 5.32 -24.07
N PHE A 142 -11.28 5.81 -24.48
CA PHE A 142 -11.18 6.75 -25.60
C PHE A 142 -11.65 6.16 -26.95
N PRO A 143 -11.20 4.97 -27.38
CA PRO A 143 -11.72 4.35 -28.61
C PRO A 143 -13.21 4.05 -28.55
N VAL A 144 -13.72 3.61 -27.40
CA VAL A 144 -15.16 3.36 -27.20
C VAL A 144 -15.93 4.66 -27.33
N LEU A 145 -15.45 5.74 -26.72
CA LEU A 145 -16.07 7.06 -26.82
C LEU A 145 -16.07 7.58 -28.26
N ALA A 146 -14.94 7.48 -28.97
CA ALA A 146 -14.85 7.88 -30.35
C ALA A 146 -15.80 7.05 -31.25
N GLY A 147 -15.87 5.75 -31.04
CA GLY A 147 -16.82 4.87 -31.74
C GLY A 147 -18.28 5.25 -31.46
N THR A 148 -18.61 5.57 -30.18
CA THR A 148 -19.95 6.05 -29.79
C THR A 148 -20.29 7.37 -30.48
N ALA A 149 -19.35 8.33 -30.52
CA ALA A 149 -19.54 9.61 -31.19
C ALA A 149 -19.84 9.44 -32.68
N VAL A 150 -19.08 8.56 -33.36
CA VAL A 150 -19.31 8.21 -34.77
C VAL A 150 -20.68 7.55 -34.97
N ALA A 151 -21.05 6.59 -34.11
CA ALA A 151 -22.35 5.95 -34.16
C ALA A 151 -23.52 6.95 -33.99
N VAL A 152 -23.40 7.85 -33.01
CA VAL A 152 -24.36 8.92 -32.76
C VAL A 152 -24.51 9.82 -33.98
N PHE A 153 -23.39 10.22 -34.62
CA PHE A 153 -23.44 11.00 -35.85
C PHE A 153 -24.29 10.32 -36.95
N PHE A 154 -24.01 9.05 -37.24
CA PHE A 154 -24.74 8.31 -38.28
C PHE A 154 -26.19 8.02 -37.90
N ILE A 155 -26.52 7.81 -36.64
CA ILE A 155 -27.89 7.63 -36.18
C ILE A 155 -28.72 8.90 -36.47
N TRP A 156 -28.17 10.08 -36.17
CA TRP A 156 -28.84 11.35 -36.49
C TRP A 156 -29.05 11.56 -37.99
N ILE A 157 -28.04 11.25 -38.81
CA ILE A 157 -28.17 11.34 -40.28
C ILE A 157 -29.18 10.36 -40.82
N PHE A 158 -29.19 9.13 -40.31
CA PHE A 158 -30.12 8.09 -40.76
C PHE A 158 -31.60 8.49 -40.46
N TRP A 159 -31.86 9.10 -39.31
CA TRP A 159 -33.22 9.49 -38.91
C TRP A 159 -33.66 10.83 -39.49
N GLY A 160 -32.80 11.80 -39.55
CA GLY A 160 -33.15 13.17 -39.96
C GLY A 160 -32.65 13.58 -41.35
N GLY A 161 -31.95 12.69 -42.06
CA GLY A 161 -31.32 13.00 -43.35
C GLY A 161 -30.22 14.06 -43.24
N MET A 162 -29.89 14.67 -44.40
CA MET A 162 -28.84 15.70 -44.45
C MET A 162 -29.21 16.98 -43.72
N THR A 163 -30.48 17.24 -43.45
CA THR A 163 -30.96 18.39 -42.67
C THR A 163 -30.61 18.26 -41.18
N ALA A 164 -30.36 17.04 -40.69
CA ALA A 164 -29.96 16.77 -39.31
C ALA A 164 -28.44 16.88 -39.06
N VAL A 165 -27.61 17.21 -40.05
CA VAL A 165 -26.16 17.38 -39.87
C VAL A 165 -25.79 18.31 -38.72
N PRO A 166 -26.42 19.50 -38.54
CA PRO A 166 -26.12 20.35 -37.39
C PRO A 166 -26.44 19.69 -36.05
N HIS A 167 -27.58 18.98 -35.95
CA HIS A 167 -27.98 18.24 -34.75
C HIS A 167 -27.01 17.09 -34.46
N ALA A 168 -26.60 16.35 -35.49
CA ALA A 168 -25.61 15.27 -35.38
C ALA A 168 -24.30 15.78 -34.84
N PHE A 169 -23.79 16.91 -35.38
CA PHE A 169 -22.58 17.53 -34.92
C PHE A 169 -22.67 18.02 -33.46
N TYR A 170 -23.78 18.67 -33.13
CA TYR A 170 -24.07 19.13 -31.78
C TYR A 170 -24.10 17.94 -30.78
N ALA A 171 -24.76 16.84 -31.13
CA ALA A 171 -24.82 15.63 -30.31
C ALA A 171 -23.43 14.98 -30.12
N VAL A 172 -22.61 14.92 -31.19
CA VAL A 172 -21.22 14.40 -31.10
C VAL A 172 -20.37 15.22 -30.12
N VAL A 173 -20.40 16.54 -30.22
CA VAL A 173 -19.68 17.42 -29.30
C VAL A 173 -20.18 17.25 -27.88
N SER A 174 -21.50 17.16 -27.70
CA SER A 174 -22.14 16.91 -26.39
C SER A 174 -21.71 15.58 -25.77
N VAL A 175 -21.55 14.52 -26.57
CA VAL A 175 -21.04 13.21 -26.13
C VAL A 175 -19.61 13.34 -25.60
N PHE A 176 -18.72 14.08 -26.28
CA PHE A 176 -17.35 14.31 -25.79
C PHE A 176 -17.33 15.11 -24.51
N ILE A 177 -18.20 16.10 -24.34
CA ILE A 177 -18.32 16.91 -23.13
C ILE A 177 -18.84 16.07 -21.95
N ALA A 178 -19.92 15.31 -22.14
CA ALA A 178 -20.57 14.52 -21.09
C ALA A 178 -19.74 13.30 -20.65
N ALA A 179 -18.94 12.76 -21.57
CA ALA A 179 -18.16 11.54 -21.33
C ALA A 179 -16.82 11.80 -20.65
N CYS A 180 -16.47 13.04 -20.28
CA CYS A 180 -15.18 13.32 -19.62
C CYS A 180 -15.07 12.57 -18.28
N PRO A 181 -14.16 11.56 -18.14
CA PRO A 181 -14.13 10.68 -16.97
C PRO A 181 -13.34 11.28 -15.80
N CYS A 182 -13.44 12.61 -15.59
CA CYS A 182 -12.67 13.33 -14.57
C CYS A 182 -12.90 12.78 -13.15
N ALA A 183 -14.14 12.35 -12.84
CA ALA A 183 -14.49 11.75 -11.55
C ALA A 183 -13.82 10.40 -11.29
N LEU A 184 -13.51 9.61 -12.35
CA LEU A 184 -12.78 8.35 -12.17
C LEU A 184 -11.40 8.55 -11.54
N GLY A 185 -10.79 9.71 -11.78
CA GLY A 185 -9.53 10.09 -11.15
C GLY A 185 -9.60 10.28 -9.63
N LEU A 186 -10.79 10.38 -9.05
CA LEU A 186 -11.02 10.56 -7.61
C LEU A 186 -11.38 9.25 -6.89
N VAL A 187 -11.89 8.25 -7.62
CA VAL A 187 -12.46 7.03 -7.02
C VAL A 187 -11.42 6.27 -6.20
N ALA A 188 -10.26 5.95 -6.80
CA ALA A 188 -9.20 5.19 -6.14
C ALA A 188 -8.56 5.98 -4.99
N PRO A 189 -8.06 7.21 -5.18
CA PRO A 189 -7.44 7.97 -4.10
C PRO A 189 -8.35 8.19 -2.89
N LEU A 190 -9.64 8.44 -3.09
CA LEU A 190 -10.58 8.67 -1.99
C LEU A 190 -10.82 7.38 -1.19
N ALA A 191 -10.98 6.24 -1.86
CA ALA A 191 -11.16 4.96 -1.17
C ALA A 191 -9.92 4.58 -0.36
N LEU A 192 -8.71 4.74 -0.94
CA LEU A 192 -7.44 4.46 -0.28
C LEU A 192 -7.17 5.39 0.91
N THR A 193 -7.42 6.69 0.76
CA THR A 193 -7.24 7.65 1.87
C THR A 193 -8.14 7.28 3.06
N ARG A 194 -9.37 6.82 2.80
CA ARG A 194 -10.26 6.33 3.86
C ARG A 194 -9.77 5.04 4.49
N GLY A 195 -9.28 4.10 3.67
CA GLY A 195 -8.69 2.86 4.15
C GLY A 195 -7.48 3.13 5.04
N ILE A 196 -6.58 4.04 4.62
CA ILE A 196 -5.41 4.45 5.40
C ILE A 196 -5.83 5.15 6.71
N GLY A 197 -6.86 6.00 6.66
CA GLY A 197 -7.42 6.64 7.86
C GLY A 197 -7.93 5.61 8.89
N ARG A 198 -8.73 4.64 8.43
CA ARG A 198 -9.21 3.54 9.29
C ARG A 198 -8.09 2.65 9.83
N ALA A 199 -7.03 2.41 9.05
CA ALA A 199 -5.85 1.69 9.53
C ALA A 199 -5.15 2.47 10.66
N ALA A 200 -5.08 3.80 10.56
CA ALA A 200 -4.52 4.65 11.61
C ALA A 200 -5.31 4.56 12.92
N ASP A 201 -6.66 4.45 12.86
CA ASP A 201 -7.52 4.23 14.03
C ASP A 201 -7.26 2.87 14.70
N MET A 202 -6.76 1.88 13.92
CA MET A 202 -6.33 0.56 14.39
C MET A 202 -4.85 0.54 14.83
N HIS A 203 -4.22 1.70 15.02
CA HIS A 203 -2.79 1.85 15.32
C HIS A 203 -1.85 1.26 14.26
N ILE A 204 -2.30 1.17 13.01
CA ILE A 204 -1.50 0.71 11.88
C ILE A 204 -1.15 1.90 10.99
N ARG A 205 0.15 2.11 10.75
CA ARG A 205 0.66 3.13 9.84
C ARG A 205 0.96 2.52 8.48
N ILE A 206 0.20 2.87 7.47
CA ILE A 206 0.45 2.50 6.07
C ILE A 206 1.29 3.61 5.44
N LYS A 207 2.50 3.28 4.99
CA LYS A 207 3.43 4.21 4.33
C LYS A 207 3.27 4.20 2.82
N ASP A 208 2.93 3.04 2.26
CA ASP A 208 2.69 2.85 0.83
C ASP A 208 1.23 2.43 0.61
N SER A 209 0.49 3.24 -0.15
CA SER A 209 -0.91 2.95 -0.47
C SER A 209 -1.09 1.67 -1.30
N LEU A 210 -0.07 1.28 -2.08
CA LEU A 210 -0.06 0.02 -2.83
C LEU A 210 -0.08 -1.21 -1.92
N ALA A 211 0.36 -1.07 -0.67
CA ALA A 211 0.31 -2.17 0.29
C ALA A 211 -1.12 -2.69 0.50
N LEU A 212 -2.14 -1.80 0.54
CA LEU A 212 -3.54 -2.23 0.63
C LEU A 212 -3.99 -3.05 -0.59
N GLU A 213 -3.58 -2.65 -1.80
CA GLU A 213 -3.93 -3.41 -3.01
C GLU A 213 -3.22 -4.77 -3.08
N ARG A 214 -1.97 -4.82 -2.60
CA ARG A 214 -1.18 -6.06 -2.57
C ARG A 214 -1.69 -7.03 -1.51
N LEU A 215 -2.13 -6.52 -0.35
CA LEU A 215 -2.73 -7.32 0.73
C LEU A 215 -3.99 -8.08 0.27
N ASP A 216 -4.86 -7.45 -0.55
CA ASP A 216 -6.06 -8.11 -1.10
C ASP A 216 -5.72 -9.33 -1.98
N LYS A 217 -4.52 -9.30 -2.58
CA LYS A 217 -4.03 -10.35 -3.48
C LYS A 217 -3.06 -11.31 -2.81
N ALA A 218 -2.85 -11.20 -1.50
CA ALA A 218 -1.93 -12.03 -0.77
C ALA A 218 -2.40 -13.50 -0.74
N ASP A 219 -1.47 -14.41 -0.99
CA ASP A 219 -1.67 -15.85 -0.92
C ASP A 219 -1.07 -16.43 0.36
N VAL A 220 0.07 -15.87 0.82
CA VAL A 220 0.88 -16.42 1.92
C VAL A 220 1.28 -15.30 2.87
N VAL A 221 1.16 -15.58 4.17
CA VAL A 221 1.73 -14.75 5.24
C VAL A 221 2.87 -15.53 5.89
N VAL A 222 4.05 -14.94 5.85
CA VAL A 222 5.25 -15.48 6.46
C VAL A 222 5.56 -14.69 7.72
N PHE A 223 5.64 -15.35 8.84
CA PHE A 223 5.97 -14.76 10.13
C PHE A 223 7.41 -15.07 10.51
N ASP A 224 8.17 -14.09 10.94
CA ASP A 224 9.29 -14.37 11.83
C ASP A 224 8.75 -14.84 13.19
N LYS A 225 9.50 -15.68 13.88
CA LYS A 225 9.11 -16.17 15.22
C LYS A 225 9.36 -15.10 16.28
N THR A 226 10.64 -14.68 16.42
CA THR A 226 11.13 -13.92 17.59
C THR A 226 10.61 -12.48 17.55
N GLY A 227 10.00 -12.00 18.66
CA GLY A 227 9.44 -10.64 18.76
C GLY A 227 8.18 -10.42 17.91
N THR A 228 7.88 -11.32 16.96
CA THR A 228 6.69 -11.25 16.10
C THR A 228 5.58 -12.15 16.64
N LEU A 229 5.75 -13.48 16.60
CA LEU A 229 4.82 -14.45 17.19
C LEU A 229 5.02 -14.60 18.70
N THR A 230 6.20 -14.23 19.19
CA THR A 230 6.60 -14.21 20.59
C THR A 230 6.65 -12.78 21.15
N GLU A 231 6.77 -12.65 22.45
CA GLU A 231 6.84 -11.36 23.16
C GLU A 231 8.15 -10.61 22.93
N GLY A 232 9.20 -11.29 22.42
CA GLY A 232 10.52 -10.73 22.21
C GLY A 232 11.28 -10.44 23.52
N GLN A 233 10.86 -11.11 24.60
CA GLN A 233 11.46 -11.01 25.93
C GLN A 233 11.85 -12.40 26.41
N PRO A 234 12.93 -12.98 25.86
CA PRO A 234 13.37 -14.30 26.25
C PRO A 234 13.81 -14.31 27.72
N THR A 235 13.52 -15.41 28.41
CA THR A 235 13.92 -15.65 29.81
C THR A 235 14.56 -17.00 29.93
N VAL A 236 15.59 -17.12 30.77
CA VAL A 236 16.22 -18.40 31.08
C VAL A 236 15.25 -19.24 31.93
N THR A 237 14.97 -20.45 31.48
CA THR A 237 14.07 -21.40 32.17
C THR A 237 14.83 -22.49 32.91
N ALA A 238 16.00 -22.87 32.44
CA ALA A 238 16.83 -23.87 33.10
C ALA A 238 18.30 -23.69 32.78
N TRP A 239 19.11 -24.09 33.75
CA TRP A 239 20.56 -24.23 33.67
C TRP A 239 20.94 -25.70 33.89
N LEU A 240 21.59 -26.34 32.94
CA LEU A 240 22.03 -27.72 33.00
C LEU A 240 23.54 -27.73 32.96
N TRP A 241 24.16 -27.74 34.12
CA TRP A 241 25.62 -27.75 34.27
C TRP A 241 26.19 -29.16 34.21
N ALA A 242 27.24 -29.37 33.44
CA ALA A 242 27.92 -30.65 33.33
C ALA A 242 28.92 -30.89 34.47
N GLN A 243 29.35 -29.85 35.18
CA GLN A 243 30.40 -29.87 36.24
C GLN A 243 30.05 -29.03 37.47
N TYR A 244 30.66 -29.32 38.61
CA TYR A 244 30.40 -28.68 39.91
C TYR A 244 31.00 -27.28 40.12
N GLN A 245 31.84 -26.74 39.22
CA GLN A 245 32.45 -25.41 39.33
C GLN A 245 31.62 -24.33 38.68
N GLU A 246 30.38 -24.20 39.10
CA GLU A 246 29.38 -23.31 38.48
C GLU A 246 29.79 -21.81 38.53
N GLU A 247 30.31 -21.32 39.64
CA GLU A 247 30.45 -19.87 39.88
C GLU A 247 31.49 -19.22 38.97
N ASP A 248 32.64 -19.87 38.79
CA ASP A 248 33.70 -19.36 37.91
C ASP A 248 33.26 -19.40 36.43
N PHE A 249 32.56 -20.46 36.03
CA PHE A 249 32.00 -20.57 34.66
C PHE A 249 30.87 -19.57 34.41
N LYS A 250 30.03 -19.27 35.38
CA LYS A 250 29.00 -18.21 35.28
C LYS A 250 29.64 -16.84 35.04
N ARG A 251 30.78 -16.55 35.67
CA ARG A 251 31.50 -15.29 35.47
C ARG A 251 32.05 -15.17 34.04
N ILE A 252 32.59 -16.26 33.48
CA ILE A 252 33.12 -16.29 32.11
C ILE A 252 31.97 -16.22 31.11
N LEU A 253 30.91 -16.97 31.34
CA LEU A 253 29.70 -16.95 30.52
C LEU A 253 29.08 -15.54 30.44
N LEU A 254 28.96 -14.86 31.61
CA LEU A 254 28.47 -13.49 31.65
C LEU A 254 29.35 -12.54 30.82
N ALA A 255 30.68 -12.64 31.00
CA ALA A 255 31.61 -11.79 30.27
C ALA A 255 31.57 -12.04 28.75
N THR A 256 31.39 -13.30 28.33
CA THR A 256 31.29 -13.69 26.91
C THR A 256 30.01 -13.17 26.29
N GLU A 257 28.83 -13.39 26.93
CA GLU A 257 27.53 -13.01 26.42
C GLU A 257 27.29 -11.49 26.42
N MET A 258 27.94 -10.73 27.28
CA MET A 258 27.92 -9.26 27.22
C MET A 258 28.43 -8.68 25.89
N ASN A 259 29.17 -9.46 25.10
CA ASN A 259 29.68 -9.07 23.79
C ASN A 259 28.83 -9.58 22.62
N SER A 260 27.71 -10.29 22.89
CA SER A 260 26.80 -10.81 21.88
C SER A 260 25.67 -9.83 21.61
N PRO A 261 25.32 -9.56 20.35
CA PRO A 261 24.14 -8.76 20.00
C PRO A 261 22.83 -9.58 20.02
N ASP A 262 22.86 -10.87 20.39
CA ASP A 262 21.72 -11.78 20.33
C ASP A 262 20.74 -11.52 21.50
N PRO A 263 19.42 -11.49 21.28
CA PRO A 263 18.41 -11.40 22.36
C PRO A 263 18.52 -12.52 23.40
N LEU A 264 18.94 -13.73 23.02
CA LEU A 264 19.15 -14.84 23.96
C LEU A 264 20.32 -14.53 24.91
N ALA A 265 21.39 -13.92 24.41
CA ALA A 265 22.50 -13.47 25.22
C ALA A 265 22.09 -12.40 26.24
N ALA A 266 21.21 -11.49 25.84
CA ALA A 266 20.65 -10.49 26.75
C ALA A 266 19.87 -11.15 27.92
N ALA A 267 19.09 -12.20 27.64
CA ALA A 267 18.37 -12.97 28.65
C ALA A 267 19.32 -13.70 29.62
N ILE A 268 20.36 -14.34 29.10
CA ILE A 268 21.39 -15.03 29.90
C ILE A 268 22.11 -14.01 30.78
N THR A 269 22.52 -12.89 30.20
CA THR A 269 23.18 -11.80 30.93
C THR A 269 22.30 -11.24 32.05
N ALA A 270 21.01 -11.03 31.79
CA ALA A 270 20.06 -10.55 32.79
C ALA A 270 19.93 -11.53 33.94
N ALA A 271 19.75 -12.82 33.66
CA ALA A 271 19.60 -13.87 34.68
C ALA A 271 20.84 -13.99 35.55
N LEU A 272 22.06 -13.95 34.98
CA LEU A 272 23.29 -13.99 35.73
C LEU A 272 23.54 -12.74 36.60
N ARG A 273 23.07 -11.56 36.13
CA ARG A 273 23.14 -10.33 36.94
C ARG A 273 22.16 -10.34 38.11
N GLU A 274 20.99 -10.93 37.98
CA GLU A 274 20.04 -11.15 39.06
C GLU A 274 20.66 -12.04 40.17
N GLU A 275 21.47 -13.04 39.81
CA GLU A 275 22.28 -13.85 40.73
C GLU A 275 23.48 -13.10 41.31
N ARG A 276 23.69 -11.81 40.97
CA ARG A 276 24.80 -10.95 41.38
C ARG A 276 26.18 -11.46 40.93
N ILE A 277 26.23 -12.20 39.83
CA ILE A 277 27.51 -12.64 39.24
C ILE A 277 28.25 -11.44 38.65
N THR A 278 29.56 -11.36 38.89
CA THR A 278 30.43 -10.34 38.29
C THR A 278 31.19 -10.94 37.10
N PRO A 279 31.35 -10.19 35.98
CA PRO A 279 32.00 -10.74 34.80
C PRO A 279 33.49 -11.03 35.06
N ALA A 280 34.01 -12.10 34.49
CA ALA A 280 35.43 -12.41 34.48
C ALA A 280 36.18 -11.48 33.50
N PRO A 281 37.48 -11.18 33.75
CA PRO A 281 38.30 -10.51 32.74
C PRO A 281 38.53 -11.45 31.55
N LEU A 282 38.34 -10.94 30.32
CA LEU A 282 38.61 -11.67 29.08
C LEU A 282 39.85 -11.10 28.39
N ASP A 283 40.68 -11.96 27.84
CA ASP A 283 41.85 -11.59 27.03
C ASP A 283 41.44 -11.20 25.60
N GLY A 284 40.26 -11.69 25.13
CA GLY A 284 39.69 -11.39 23.83
C GLY A 284 38.28 -11.97 23.66
N CYS A 285 37.49 -11.39 22.76
CA CYS A 285 36.18 -11.87 22.42
C CYS A 285 35.89 -11.65 20.94
N GLY A 286 35.17 -12.57 20.29
CA GLY A 286 34.82 -12.49 18.87
C GLY A 286 33.48 -13.12 18.57
N VAL A 287 32.63 -12.41 17.80
CA VAL A 287 31.34 -12.91 17.35
C VAL A 287 31.52 -13.79 16.12
N LEU A 288 30.94 -14.99 16.16
CA LEU A 288 30.89 -15.94 15.05
C LEU A 288 29.50 -15.85 14.42
N LYS A 289 29.41 -15.15 13.29
CA LYS A 289 28.11 -14.84 12.61
C LYS A 289 27.26 -16.10 12.43
N GLY A 290 26.05 -16.09 12.99
CA GLY A 290 25.07 -17.17 12.89
C GLY A 290 25.40 -18.45 13.68
N LYS A 291 26.45 -18.42 14.53
CA LYS A 291 26.81 -19.57 15.36
C LYS A 291 26.90 -19.23 16.86
N GLY A 292 27.38 -18.04 17.25
CA GLY A 292 27.52 -17.62 18.62
C GLY A 292 28.73 -16.71 18.85
N VAL A 293 29.31 -16.77 20.02
CA VAL A 293 30.44 -15.94 20.46
C VAL A 293 31.57 -16.84 21.02
N LYS A 294 32.80 -16.48 20.79
CA LYS A 294 33.96 -17.08 21.43
C LYS A 294 34.76 -16.06 22.23
N SER A 295 35.37 -16.48 23.31
CA SER A 295 36.19 -15.66 24.17
C SER A 295 37.44 -16.38 24.63
N LEU A 296 38.46 -15.63 24.95
CA LEU A 296 39.68 -16.14 25.54
C LEU A 296 39.77 -15.62 26.97
N CYS A 297 40.02 -16.53 27.93
CA CYS A 297 40.17 -16.20 29.34
C CYS A 297 41.33 -17.01 29.92
N ASN A 298 42.36 -16.33 30.41
CA ASN A 298 43.59 -16.95 30.93
C ASN A 298 44.23 -17.96 29.96
N GLY A 299 44.24 -17.62 28.67
CA GLY A 299 44.79 -18.46 27.60
C GLY A 299 43.95 -19.67 27.20
N THR A 300 42.76 -19.86 27.78
CA THR A 300 41.81 -20.93 27.45
C THR A 300 40.66 -20.35 26.62
N GLU A 301 40.27 -21.05 25.53
CA GLU A 301 39.16 -20.64 24.67
C GLU A 301 37.81 -21.17 25.20
N TYR A 302 36.85 -20.25 25.32
CA TYR A 302 35.46 -20.55 25.68
C TYR A 302 34.53 -20.12 24.52
N TRP A 303 33.43 -20.82 24.38
CA TRP A 303 32.45 -20.52 23.35
C TRP A 303 31.01 -20.64 23.87
N VAL A 304 30.11 -19.81 23.36
CA VAL A 304 28.69 -19.82 23.65
C VAL A 304 27.93 -19.72 22.34
N GLY A 305 26.94 -20.58 22.11
CA GLY A 305 26.15 -20.48 20.88
C GLY A 305 25.25 -21.68 20.58
N SER A 306 24.92 -21.81 19.30
CA SER A 306 23.96 -22.79 18.78
C SER A 306 24.56 -24.20 18.67
N HIS A 307 23.73 -25.19 18.39
CA HIS A 307 24.14 -26.55 18.09
C HIS A 307 25.18 -26.66 16.93
N LYS A 308 25.24 -25.68 16.04
CA LYS A 308 26.29 -25.62 14.99
C LYS A 308 27.66 -25.45 15.61
N LEU A 309 27.77 -24.63 16.66
CA LEU A 309 29.00 -24.39 17.36
C LEU A 309 29.43 -25.62 18.19
N LEU A 310 28.46 -26.29 18.85
CA LEU A 310 28.73 -27.56 19.54
C LEU A 310 29.38 -28.60 18.60
N LYS A 311 28.87 -28.69 17.34
CA LYS A 311 29.45 -29.60 16.32
C LYS A 311 30.83 -29.16 15.85
N ASP A 312 31.06 -27.87 15.67
CA ASP A 312 32.36 -27.34 15.23
C ASP A 312 33.47 -27.68 16.23
N TYR A 313 33.19 -27.55 17.53
CA TYR A 313 34.11 -27.89 18.61
C TYR A 313 34.11 -29.39 18.96
N ARG A 314 33.27 -30.20 18.35
CA ARG A 314 33.10 -31.66 18.61
C ARG A 314 32.90 -31.97 20.10
N ALA A 315 32.26 -31.05 20.82
CA ALA A 315 32.02 -31.22 22.24
C ALA A 315 31.00 -32.35 22.49
N TYR A 316 31.31 -33.23 23.44
CA TYR A 316 30.51 -34.41 23.74
C TYR A 316 29.27 -34.03 24.55
N LEU A 317 28.12 -34.49 24.09
CA LEU A 317 26.85 -34.41 24.80
C LEU A 317 26.55 -35.78 25.41
N SER A 318 26.43 -35.87 26.73
CA SER A 318 26.07 -37.12 27.39
C SER A 318 24.60 -37.49 27.10
N ASP A 319 24.28 -38.80 27.11
CA ASP A 319 22.90 -39.29 26.83
C ASP A 319 21.89 -38.68 27.81
N VAL A 320 22.23 -38.53 29.08
CA VAL A 320 21.37 -37.92 30.11
C VAL A 320 21.05 -36.47 29.80
N LEU A 321 22.05 -35.69 29.43
CA LEU A 321 21.81 -34.29 29.00
C LEU A 321 21.06 -34.23 27.68
N GLY A 322 21.28 -35.20 26.79
CA GLY A 322 20.53 -35.32 25.53
C GLY A 322 19.04 -35.55 25.73
N ASP A 323 18.67 -36.42 26.67
CA ASP A 323 17.26 -36.70 26.98
C ASP A 323 16.57 -35.46 27.59
N MET A 324 17.22 -34.77 28.53
CA MET A 324 16.73 -33.51 29.10
C MET A 324 16.59 -32.43 28.04
N LEU A 325 17.54 -32.35 27.12
CA LEU A 325 17.49 -31.39 25.99
C LEU A 325 16.24 -31.61 25.13
N VAL A 326 15.91 -32.86 24.81
CA VAL A 326 14.70 -33.19 24.01
C VAL A 326 13.43 -32.71 24.70
N GLU A 327 13.34 -32.81 26.03
CA GLU A 327 12.20 -32.33 26.81
C GLU A 327 12.07 -30.79 26.68
N TYR A 328 13.15 -30.02 26.93
CA TYR A 328 13.13 -28.55 26.83
C TYR A 328 12.83 -28.07 25.41
N GLU A 329 13.43 -28.69 24.37
CA GLU A 329 13.13 -28.36 22.98
C GLU A 329 11.66 -28.62 22.64
N SER A 330 11.07 -29.73 23.10
CA SER A 330 9.66 -30.08 22.88
C SER A 330 8.69 -29.10 23.55
N GLU A 331 9.09 -28.46 24.62
CA GLU A 331 8.36 -27.38 25.28
C GLU A 331 8.46 -26.03 24.54
N GLY A 332 9.35 -25.94 23.53
CA GLY A 332 9.59 -24.75 22.71
C GLY A 332 10.65 -23.82 23.26
N ASN A 333 11.60 -24.33 24.08
CA ASN A 333 12.75 -23.58 24.50
C ASN A 333 13.81 -23.53 23.39
N SER A 334 14.46 -22.39 23.21
CA SER A 334 15.68 -22.25 22.43
C SER A 334 16.85 -22.69 23.28
N ILE A 335 17.79 -23.42 22.70
CA ILE A 335 18.92 -23.99 23.44
C ILE A 335 20.20 -23.27 23.09
N VAL A 336 20.93 -22.84 24.10
CA VAL A 336 22.26 -22.24 24.01
C VAL A 336 23.25 -23.16 24.71
N TYR A 337 24.36 -23.46 24.04
CA TYR A 337 25.44 -24.31 24.55
C TYR A 337 26.61 -23.45 24.99
N PHE A 338 27.17 -23.74 26.12
CA PHE A 338 28.39 -23.13 26.65
C PHE A 338 29.47 -24.18 26.84
N GLY A 339 30.63 -23.96 26.27
CA GLY A 339 31.74 -24.91 26.34
C GLY A 339 33.10 -24.25 26.44
N ARG A 340 34.12 -25.10 26.72
CA ARG A 340 35.51 -24.79 26.80
C ARG A 340 36.27 -25.76 25.91
N GLU A 341 36.95 -25.25 24.87
CA GLU A 341 37.61 -26.09 23.87
C GLU A 341 36.66 -27.16 23.33
N ASP A 342 36.94 -28.48 23.51
CA ASP A 342 36.09 -29.61 23.11
C ASP A 342 35.16 -30.14 24.23
N GLU A 343 35.06 -29.42 25.35
CA GLU A 343 34.25 -29.79 26.51
C GLU A 343 32.97 -28.96 26.61
N LEU A 344 31.81 -29.61 26.74
CA LEU A 344 30.54 -28.96 27.06
C LEU A 344 30.48 -28.70 28.58
N LEU A 345 30.30 -27.44 28.98
CA LEU A 345 30.19 -27.00 30.37
C LEU A 345 28.75 -26.85 30.84
N ALA A 346 27.89 -26.29 29.99
CA ALA A 346 26.49 -26.09 30.33
C ALA A 346 25.60 -26.06 29.08
N ILE A 347 24.33 -26.42 29.30
CA ILE A 347 23.23 -26.18 28.39
C ILE A 347 22.26 -25.20 29.06
N ILE A 348 21.88 -24.16 28.36
CA ILE A 348 20.98 -23.10 28.84
C ILE A 348 19.70 -23.16 28.03
N ALA A 349 18.58 -23.41 28.69
CA ALA A 349 17.27 -23.37 28.07
C ALA A 349 16.68 -21.96 28.23
N VAL A 350 16.34 -21.34 27.12
CA VAL A 350 15.79 -19.98 27.07
C VAL A 350 14.45 -20.02 26.37
N LYS A 351 13.43 -19.43 26.96
CA LYS A 351 12.07 -19.42 26.43
C LYS A 351 11.62 -17.99 26.13
N ASP A 352 11.22 -17.78 24.90
CA ASP A 352 10.49 -16.58 24.50
C ASP A 352 9.00 -16.94 24.40
N ARG A 353 8.18 -16.28 25.22
CA ARG A 353 6.76 -16.65 25.35
C ARG A 353 5.99 -16.29 24.09
N LEU A 354 5.15 -17.21 23.62
CA LEU A 354 4.21 -16.90 22.55
C LEU A 354 3.23 -15.82 23.00
N LYS A 355 2.97 -14.83 22.14
CA LYS A 355 1.90 -13.86 22.37
C LYS A 355 0.57 -14.59 22.53
N ALA A 356 -0.22 -14.21 23.52
CA ALA A 356 -1.50 -14.86 23.81
C ALA A 356 -2.45 -14.85 22.61
N THR A 357 -2.32 -13.87 21.74
CA THR A 357 -3.14 -13.67 20.53
C THR A 357 -2.64 -14.43 19.30
N ALA A 358 -1.39 -14.93 19.29
CA ALA A 358 -0.74 -15.51 18.11
C ALA A 358 -1.54 -16.69 17.49
N SER A 359 -1.98 -17.65 18.31
CA SER A 359 -2.74 -18.80 17.83
C SER A 359 -4.09 -18.38 17.20
N GLY A 360 -4.80 -17.43 17.84
CA GLY A 360 -6.04 -16.88 17.31
C GLY A 360 -5.85 -16.19 15.97
N VAL A 361 -4.80 -15.39 15.85
CA VAL A 361 -4.44 -14.66 14.61
C VAL A 361 -4.10 -15.62 13.48
N VAL A 362 -3.28 -16.64 13.73
CA VAL A 362 -2.95 -17.67 12.73
C VAL A 362 -4.20 -18.38 12.24
N LYS A 363 -5.10 -18.78 13.16
CA LYS A 363 -6.37 -19.44 12.82
C LYS A 363 -7.27 -18.53 11.98
N GLU A 364 -7.38 -17.24 12.33
CA GLU A 364 -8.22 -16.27 11.63
C GLU A 364 -7.70 -15.99 10.23
N LEU A 365 -6.38 -15.75 10.07
CA LEU A 365 -5.76 -15.53 8.75
C LEU A 365 -5.93 -16.75 7.84
N ARG A 366 -5.76 -17.96 8.38
CA ARG A 366 -6.03 -19.19 7.64
C ARG A 366 -7.51 -19.31 7.25
N GLY A 367 -8.43 -18.94 8.14
CA GLY A 367 -9.87 -18.87 7.86
C GLY A 367 -10.20 -17.84 6.75
N GLN A 368 -9.35 -16.85 6.54
CA GLN A 368 -9.44 -15.90 5.42
C GLN A 368 -8.85 -16.43 4.10
N GLY A 369 -8.36 -17.69 4.07
CA GLY A 369 -7.82 -18.36 2.88
C GLY A 369 -6.34 -18.10 2.63
N LEU A 370 -5.58 -17.67 3.64
CA LEU A 370 -4.15 -17.41 3.54
C LEU A 370 -3.35 -18.63 3.99
N ASP A 371 -2.31 -18.99 3.26
CA ASP A 371 -1.30 -19.93 3.71
C ASP A 371 -0.41 -19.26 4.76
N ILE A 372 -0.06 -19.98 5.84
CA ILE A 372 0.77 -19.43 6.92
C ILE A 372 2.08 -20.20 6.99
N CYS A 373 3.19 -19.46 6.98
CA CYS A 373 4.54 -20.00 7.17
C CYS A 373 5.21 -19.32 8.35
N MET A 374 6.15 -20.02 9.00
CA MET A 374 7.01 -19.48 10.06
C MET A 374 8.48 -19.65 9.70
N LEU A 375 9.28 -18.61 9.94
CA LEU A 375 10.73 -18.64 9.82
C LEU A 375 11.35 -18.44 11.19
N THR A 376 12.38 -19.20 11.52
CA THR A 376 13.12 -19.05 12.80
C THR A 376 14.56 -19.51 12.68
N GLY A 377 15.43 -18.85 13.45
CA GLY A 377 16.83 -19.29 13.66
C GLY A 377 16.96 -20.45 14.66
N ASP A 378 15.86 -20.85 15.32
CA ASP A 378 15.90 -21.97 16.26
C ASP A 378 16.07 -23.31 15.53
N GLY A 379 16.55 -24.31 16.28
CA GLY A 379 16.66 -25.69 15.81
C GLY A 379 15.31 -26.33 15.49
N GLU A 380 15.35 -27.41 14.70
CA GLU A 380 14.18 -28.09 14.13
C GLU A 380 13.14 -28.49 15.18
N ARG A 381 13.57 -29.06 16.34
CA ARG A 381 12.63 -29.53 17.38
C ARG A 381 11.86 -28.37 18.02
N THR A 382 12.54 -27.29 18.36
CA THR A 382 11.93 -26.08 18.92
C THR A 382 10.96 -25.45 17.90
N ALA A 383 11.38 -25.34 16.64
CA ALA A 383 10.57 -24.80 15.56
C ALA A 383 9.29 -25.64 15.35
N SER A 384 9.42 -26.98 15.31
CA SER A 384 8.32 -27.92 15.19
C SER A 384 7.33 -27.82 16.35
N ALA A 385 7.84 -27.76 17.58
CA ALA A 385 7.00 -27.61 18.78
C ALA A 385 6.18 -26.32 18.77
N ILE A 386 6.76 -25.20 18.38
CA ILE A 386 6.08 -23.91 18.30
C ILE A 386 5.09 -23.89 17.13
N ALA A 387 5.50 -24.38 15.95
CA ALA A 387 4.63 -24.51 14.79
C ALA A 387 3.40 -25.37 15.10
N GLY A 388 3.58 -26.48 15.80
CA GLY A 388 2.50 -27.35 16.27
C GLY A 388 1.52 -26.65 17.21
N LYS A 389 2.01 -25.87 18.19
CA LYS A 389 1.17 -25.06 19.11
C LYS A 389 0.35 -24.00 18.38
N LEU A 390 0.89 -23.41 17.32
CA LEU A 390 0.22 -22.41 16.49
C LEU A 390 -0.60 -23.01 15.35
N GLY A 391 -0.49 -24.32 15.11
CA GLY A 391 -1.11 -25.01 13.99
C GLY A 391 -0.48 -24.64 12.63
N ILE A 392 0.75 -24.16 12.57
CA ILE A 392 1.48 -23.85 11.34
C ILE A 392 2.10 -25.13 10.76
N ILE A 393 1.81 -25.43 9.49
CA ILE A 393 2.27 -26.66 8.85
C ILE A 393 3.63 -26.45 8.17
N ARG A 394 3.85 -25.25 7.57
CA ARG A 394 5.07 -24.95 6.83
C ARG A 394 5.94 -24.01 7.64
N TYR A 395 7.13 -24.44 7.99
CA TYR A 395 8.10 -23.63 8.71
C TYR A 395 9.52 -23.92 8.22
N MET A 396 10.45 -23.02 8.51
CA MET A 396 11.89 -23.19 8.30
C MET A 396 12.59 -22.96 9.62
N SER A 397 13.38 -23.95 10.04
CA SER A 397 14.29 -23.91 11.21
C SER A 397 15.70 -23.54 10.81
N ASP A 398 16.56 -23.25 11.78
CA ASP A 398 17.98 -22.90 11.59
C ASP A 398 18.26 -21.81 10.53
N ALA A 399 17.26 -20.97 10.23
CA ALA A 399 17.29 -20.01 9.14
C ALA A 399 18.20 -18.81 9.45
N GLN A 400 19.18 -18.59 8.59
CA GLN A 400 19.97 -17.36 8.56
C GLN A 400 19.21 -16.25 7.81
N PRO A 401 19.59 -14.97 7.93
CA PRO A 401 18.91 -13.88 7.20
C PRO A 401 18.83 -14.10 5.69
N GLU A 402 19.88 -14.68 5.10
CA GLU A 402 19.98 -15.01 3.68
C GLU A 402 18.99 -16.13 3.29
N ASP A 403 18.80 -17.13 4.16
CA ASP A 403 17.86 -18.24 3.96
C ASP A 403 16.41 -17.74 4.01
N LYS A 404 16.12 -16.80 4.91
CA LYS A 404 14.80 -16.16 5.01
C LYS A 404 14.44 -15.40 3.71
N GLU A 405 15.39 -14.64 3.17
CA GLU A 405 15.21 -13.95 1.87
C GLU A 405 14.99 -14.95 0.75
N ALA A 406 15.82 -16.01 0.66
CA ALA A 406 15.71 -17.05 -0.35
C ALA A 406 14.34 -17.74 -0.32
N PHE A 407 13.81 -18.04 0.88
CA PHE A 407 12.49 -18.63 1.05
C PHE A 407 11.36 -17.74 0.51
N ILE A 408 11.42 -16.44 0.78
CA ILE A 408 10.46 -15.46 0.24
C ILE A 408 10.54 -15.43 -1.30
N CYS A 409 11.77 -15.38 -1.84
CA CYS A 409 11.99 -15.37 -3.28
C CYS A 409 11.46 -16.66 -3.96
N GLU A 410 11.66 -17.82 -3.35
CA GLU A 410 11.14 -19.09 -3.83
C GLU A 410 9.60 -19.08 -3.92
N LEU A 411 8.91 -18.63 -2.87
CA LEU A 411 7.46 -18.50 -2.88
C LEU A 411 6.97 -17.56 -4.00
N ARG A 412 7.68 -16.46 -4.23
CA ARG A 412 7.35 -15.52 -5.31
C ARG A 412 7.60 -16.11 -6.70
N LEU A 413 8.65 -16.91 -6.88
CA LEU A 413 8.91 -17.65 -8.14
C LEU A 413 7.81 -18.68 -8.41
N GLN A 414 7.19 -19.26 -7.37
CA GLN A 414 6.00 -20.10 -7.49
C GLN A 414 4.73 -19.30 -7.86
N GLY A 415 4.82 -18.00 -8.07
CA GLY A 415 3.71 -17.11 -8.39
C GLY A 415 2.87 -16.65 -7.19
N LYS A 416 3.25 -17.00 -5.97
CA LYS A 416 2.55 -16.60 -4.74
C LYS A 416 2.82 -15.14 -4.41
N LYS A 417 1.80 -14.46 -3.90
CA LYS A 417 1.91 -13.10 -3.33
C LYS A 417 2.18 -13.20 -1.84
N VAL A 418 3.36 -12.75 -1.44
CA VAL A 418 3.92 -12.98 -0.11
C VAL A 418 3.86 -11.72 0.74
N VAL A 419 3.29 -11.87 1.94
CA VAL A 419 3.35 -10.88 3.02
C VAL A 419 4.36 -11.37 4.05
N MET A 420 5.38 -10.58 4.36
CA MET A 420 6.33 -10.86 5.45
C MET A 420 6.01 -9.98 6.65
N VAL A 421 5.91 -10.62 7.81
CA VAL A 421 5.70 -9.97 9.11
C VAL A 421 6.91 -10.27 9.99
N GLY A 422 7.63 -9.24 10.41
CA GLY A 422 8.82 -9.35 11.25
C GLY A 422 9.01 -8.14 12.14
N ASP A 423 9.88 -8.23 13.14
CA ASP A 423 10.14 -7.16 14.12
C ASP A 423 11.56 -6.61 14.08
N GLY A 424 12.51 -7.37 13.57
CA GLY A 424 13.93 -7.16 13.76
C GLY A 424 14.72 -6.70 12.52
N VAL A 425 15.90 -6.15 12.80
CA VAL A 425 16.90 -5.80 11.77
C VAL A 425 17.34 -7.02 10.96
N ASN A 426 17.28 -8.20 11.57
CA ASN A 426 17.64 -9.49 10.97
C ASN A 426 16.68 -9.89 9.83
N ASP A 427 15.46 -9.35 9.81
CA ASP A 427 14.43 -9.65 8.79
C ASP A 427 14.42 -8.63 7.64
N ALA A 428 15.30 -7.63 7.67
CA ALA A 428 15.28 -6.53 6.70
C ALA A 428 15.38 -6.99 5.24
N GLN A 429 16.15 -8.06 4.96
CA GLN A 429 16.31 -8.64 3.62
C GLN A 429 15.02 -9.37 3.21
N ALA A 430 14.46 -10.21 4.06
CA ALA A 430 13.21 -10.93 3.83
C ALA A 430 12.01 -9.95 3.66
N LEU A 431 11.93 -8.92 4.49
CA LEU A 431 10.92 -7.84 4.37
C LEU A 431 11.03 -7.10 3.03
N ALA A 432 12.26 -6.79 2.58
CA ALA A 432 12.48 -6.12 1.29
C ALA A 432 12.14 -7.01 0.09
N ALA A 433 12.33 -8.33 0.23
CA ALA A 433 12.03 -9.31 -0.82
C ALA A 433 10.53 -9.60 -0.97
N ALA A 434 9.71 -9.36 0.06
CA ALA A 434 8.27 -9.63 0.06
C ALA A 434 7.47 -8.65 -0.82
N ASP A 435 6.27 -9.07 -1.29
CA ASP A 435 5.33 -8.17 -1.99
C ASP A 435 4.75 -7.11 -1.04
N VAL A 436 4.53 -7.48 0.23
CA VAL A 436 4.15 -6.56 1.32
C VAL A 436 5.01 -6.84 2.55
N SER A 437 5.60 -5.80 3.09
CA SER A 437 6.37 -5.85 4.33
C SER A 437 5.62 -5.19 5.49
N ILE A 438 5.50 -5.91 6.61
CA ILE A 438 4.83 -5.45 7.83
C ILE A 438 5.82 -5.52 8.99
N ALA A 439 6.14 -4.39 9.60
CA ALA A 439 6.87 -4.34 10.85
C ALA A 439 5.89 -4.52 12.02
N ALA A 440 6.14 -5.54 12.85
CA ALA A 440 5.24 -5.95 13.93
C ALA A 440 5.34 -5.08 15.19
N ASP A 441 6.42 -4.32 15.35
CA ASP A 441 6.59 -3.38 16.46
C ASP A 441 7.33 -2.10 16.01
N ALA A 442 6.75 -0.94 16.31
CA ALA A 442 7.35 0.35 16.00
C ALA A 442 8.46 0.75 16.98
N SER A 443 8.58 0.08 18.14
CA SER A 443 9.59 0.39 19.16
C SER A 443 10.98 -0.20 18.85
N ALA A 444 11.07 -1.11 17.88
CA ALA A 444 12.30 -1.79 17.47
C ALA A 444 13.29 -0.92 16.66
N GLY A 445 13.33 0.40 16.90
CA GLY A 445 14.32 1.33 16.32
C GLY A 445 13.94 1.89 14.94
N ASP A 446 14.34 3.14 14.70
CA ASP A 446 13.95 3.95 13.52
C ASP A 446 14.34 3.35 12.16
N GLY A 447 15.30 2.43 12.10
CA GLY A 447 15.85 1.93 10.84
C GLY A 447 14.96 0.92 10.08
N LEU A 448 14.25 0.03 10.78
CA LEU A 448 13.40 -0.99 10.17
C LEU A 448 12.00 -0.44 9.85
N ALA A 449 11.47 0.35 10.79
CA ALA A 449 10.22 1.06 10.59
C ALA A 449 10.25 1.89 9.30
N ASP A 450 11.44 2.40 8.89
CA ASP A 450 11.55 3.21 7.67
C ASP A 450 11.49 2.40 6.37
N LYS A 451 11.84 1.14 6.38
CA LYS A 451 11.87 0.27 5.19
C LYS A 451 10.57 -0.50 4.96
N ALA A 452 9.77 -0.77 6.01
CA ALA A 452 8.52 -1.49 5.89
C ALA A 452 7.40 -0.64 5.25
N MET A 453 6.56 -1.27 4.42
CA MET A 453 5.40 -0.64 3.79
C MET A 453 4.29 -0.34 4.81
N ILE A 454 4.16 -1.21 5.81
CA ILE A 454 3.18 -1.11 6.89
C ILE A 454 3.91 -1.26 8.22
N VAL A 455 3.54 -0.45 9.19
CA VAL A 455 4.09 -0.48 10.55
C VAL A 455 2.94 -0.58 11.55
N MET A 456 2.94 -1.63 12.35
CA MET A 456 2.05 -1.78 13.49
C MET A 456 2.65 -1.04 14.67
N LYS A 457 1.89 -0.12 15.26
CA LYS A 457 2.35 0.65 16.44
C LYS A 457 2.13 -0.10 17.77
N SER A 458 1.35 -1.16 17.73
CA SER A 458 1.10 -2.04 18.86
C SER A 458 1.71 -3.41 18.56
N ALA A 459 2.38 -3.98 19.54
CA ALA A 459 2.89 -5.35 19.47
C ALA A 459 1.77 -6.41 19.39
N ASP A 460 0.50 -6.01 19.51
CA ASP A 460 -0.66 -6.91 19.41
C ASP A 460 -0.97 -7.27 17.95
N LEU A 461 -0.85 -8.56 17.67
CA LEU A 461 -1.12 -9.13 16.35
C LEU A 461 -2.61 -9.14 15.96
N GLN A 462 -3.55 -8.88 16.88
CA GLN A 462 -5.01 -8.94 16.60
C GLN A 462 -5.44 -7.97 15.50
N SER A 463 -4.71 -6.87 15.33
CA SER A 463 -4.97 -5.90 14.26
C SER A 463 -4.62 -6.42 12.86
N LEU A 464 -3.82 -7.50 12.74
CA LEU A 464 -3.38 -8.03 11.46
C LEU A 464 -4.53 -8.67 10.63
N PRO A 465 -5.36 -9.58 11.14
CA PRO A 465 -6.53 -10.06 10.41
C PRO A 465 -7.51 -8.95 10.02
N GLN A 466 -7.66 -7.94 10.90
CA GLN A 466 -8.50 -6.78 10.63
C GLN A 466 -7.95 -5.94 9.48
N LEU A 467 -6.63 -5.81 9.37
CA LEU A 467 -5.95 -5.12 8.26
C LEU A 467 -6.25 -5.80 6.91
N PHE A 468 -6.22 -7.12 6.82
CA PHE A 468 -6.62 -7.87 5.63
C PHE A 468 -8.11 -7.63 5.30
N GLY A 469 -8.97 -7.65 6.31
CA GLY A 469 -10.39 -7.32 6.17
C GLY A 469 -10.61 -5.90 5.64
N LEU A 470 -9.87 -4.93 6.18
CA LEU A 470 -9.89 -3.52 5.75
C LEU A 470 -9.43 -3.36 4.30
N SER A 471 -8.35 -4.05 3.90
CA SER A 471 -7.85 -4.07 2.53
C SER A 471 -8.94 -4.52 1.55
N ARG A 472 -9.54 -5.70 1.80
CA ARG A 472 -10.64 -6.24 0.98
C ARG A 472 -11.85 -5.30 0.93
N HIS A 473 -12.23 -4.71 2.07
CA HIS A 473 -13.33 -3.74 2.13
C HIS A 473 -13.03 -2.51 1.28
N THR A 474 -11.84 -1.93 1.41
CA THR A 474 -11.40 -0.73 0.70
C THR A 474 -11.41 -0.95 -0.82
N LEU A 475 -10.88 -2.08 -1.29
CA LEU A 475 -10.86 -2.38 -2.73
C LEU A 475 -12.25 -2.72 -3.27
N ARG A 476 -13.10 -3.38 -2.50
CA ARG A 476 -14.51 -3.62 -2.87
C ARG A 476 -15.26 -2.31 -3.00
N LEU A 477 -15.04 -1.37 -2.07
CA LEU A 477 -15.60 -0.03 -2.11
C LEU A 477 -15.11 0.71 -3.36
N MET A 478 -13.81 0.65 -3.66
CA MET A 478 -13.21 1.26 -4.84
C MET A 478 -13.85 0.72 -6.14
N ARG A 479 -13.97 -0.60 -6.28
CA ARG A 479 -14.62 -1.24 -7.45
C ARG A 479 -16.09 -0.83 -7.56
N ARG A 480 -16.85 -0.86 -6.47
CA ARG A 480 -18.27 -0.45 -6.45
C ARG A 480 -18.45 1.00 -6.88
N ASN A 481 -17.63 1.90 -6.36
CA ASN A 481 -17.69 3.31 -6.69
C ASN A 481 -17.26 3.57 -8.14
N PHE A 482 -16.29 2.82 -8.65
CA PHE A 482 -15.91 2.83 -10.06
C PHE A 482 -17.09 2.49 -10.97
N PHE A 483 -17.78 1.38 -10.73
CA PHE A 483 -18.95 0.99 -11.54
C PHE A 483 -20.09 1.99 -11.43
N ARG A 484 -20.36 2.54 -10.26
CA ARG A 484 -21.37 3.59 -10.08
C ARG A 484 -21.05 4.84 -10.89
N THR A 485 -19.82 5.33 -10.80
CA THR A 485 -19.34 6.49 -11.56
C THR A 485 -19.46 6.23 -13.06
N MET A 486 -19.07 5.05 -13.53
CA MET A 486 -19.19 4.67 -14.94
C MET A 486 -20.65 4.63 -15.41
N ALA A 487 -21.58 4.13 -14.60
CA ALA A 487 -23.00 4.11 -14.92
C ALA A 487 -23.57 5.54 -15.09
N PHE A 488 -23.15 6.49 -14.24
CA PHE A 488 -23.54 7.91 -14.38
C PHE A 488 -23.00 8.54 -15.67
N HIS A 489 -21.75 8.25 -16.03
CA HIS A 489 -21.18 8.73 -17.29
C HIS A 489 -21.92 8.14 -18.50
N LEU A 490 -22.24 6.84 -18.45
CA LEU A 490 -23.01 6.20 -19.52
C LEU A 490 -24.41 6.83 -19.68
N ALA A 491 -25.10 7.08 -18.57
CA ALA A 491 -26.38 7.80 -18.61
C ALA A 491 -26.23 9.21 -19.20
N GLY A 492 -25.18 9.95 -18.81
CA GLY A 492 -24.86 11.26 -19.37
C GLY A 492 -24.58 11.22 -20.86
N VAL A 493 -23.87 10.20 -21.35
CA VAL A 493 -23.60 10.00 -22.79
C VAL A 493 -24.90 9.73 -23.55
N LEU A 494 -25.83 8.93 -23.02
CA LEU A 494 -27.13 8.69 -23.65
C LEU A 494 -27.96 9.98 -23.78
N VAL A 495 -27.95 10.80 -22.72
CA VAL A 495 -28.65 12.12 -22.79
C VAL A 495 -27.95 13.03 -23.81
N ALA A 496 -26.63 13.06 -23.82
CA ALA A 496 -25.83 13.85 -24.77
C ALA A 496 -26.02 13.40 -26.23
N ALA A 497 -26.19 12.09 -26.44
CA ALA A 497 -26.52 11.51 -27.76
C ALA A 497 -27.91 11.93 -28.30
N GLY A 498 -28.76 12.51 -27.44
CA GLY A 498 -30.05 13.01 -27.82
C GLY A 498 -31.19 12.04 -27.58
N ILE A 499 -31.08 11.06 -26.66
CA ILE A 499 -32.16 10.10 -26.36
C ILE A 499 -33.45 10.81 -25.89
N LEU A 500 -33.33 11.99 -25.31
CA LEU A 500 -34.47 12.81 -24.85
C LEU A 500 -35.03 13.72 -25.94
N TYR A 501 -34.34 13.88 -27.07
CA TYR A 501 -34.71 14.81 -28.11
C TYR A 501 -36.05 14.47 -28.80
N PRO A 502 -36.34 13.21 -29.16
CA PRO A 502 -37.59 12.87 -29.84
C PRO A 502 -38.85 13.15 -28.99
N VAL A 503 -38.73 13.14 -27.66
CA VAL A 503 -39.88 13.32 -26.75
C VAL A 503 -39.96 14.74 -26.22
N TYR A 504 -38.82 15.36 -25.88
CA TYR A 504 -38.77 16.66 -25.18
C TYR A 504 -38.12 17.77 -26.01
N GLY A 505 -37.54 17.46 -27.16
CA GLY A 505 -36.79 18.44 -27.96
C GLY A 505 -35.50 18.93 -27.29
N ILE A 506 -35.02 18.21 -26.25
CA ILE A 506 -33.87 18.64 -25.42
C ILE A 506 -32.63 17.86 -25.81
N LEU A 507 -31.57 18.58 -26.18
CA LEU A 507 -30.21 18.10 -26.22
C LEU A 507 -29.49 18.39 -24.88
N LEU A 508 -28.26 17.99 -24.75
CA LEU A 508 -27.47 18.25 -23.54
C LEU A 508 -27.37 19.76 -23.29
N THR A 509 -27.90 20.21 -22.16
CA THR A 509 -27.70 21.60 -21.71
C THR A 509 -26.48 21.70 -20.78
N PRO A 510 -25.84 22.90 -20.63
CA PRO A 510 -24.74 23.10 -19.71
C PRO A 510 -25.08 22.63 -18.28
N MET A 511 -26.29 22.96 -17.81
CA MET A 511 -26.76 22.58 -16.49
C MET A 511 -26.85 21.06 -16.28
N LEU A 512 -27.30 20.32 -17.30
CA LEU A 512 -27.33 18.86 -17.28
C LEU A 512 -25.91 18.27 -17.26
N ALA A 513 -24.98 18.85 -18.05
CA ALA A 513 -23.59 18.42 -18.08
C ALA A 513 -22.90 18.61 -16.71
N VAL A 514 -23.05 19.80 -16.11
CA VAL A 514 -22.53 20.09 -14.75
C VAL A 514 -23.14 19.13 -13.73
N THR A 515 -24.47 18.88 -13.81
CA THR A 515 -25.15 17.97 -12.88
C THR A 515 -24.63 16.54 -12.98
N VAL A 516 -24.44 16.02 -14.19
CA VAL A 516 -23.88 14.67 -14.41
C VAL A 516 -22.46 14.57 -13.83
N ILE A 517 -21.60 15.56 -14.08
CA ILE A 517 -20.24 15.60 -13.57
C ILE A 517 -20.25 15.70 -12.03
N ALA A 518 -21.05 16.60 -11.46
CA ALA A 518 -21.14 16.79 -10.01
C ALA A 518 -21.62 15.53 -9.30
N LEU A 519 -22.69 14.89 -9.79
CA LEU A 519 -23.20 13.63 -9.25
C LEU A 519 -22.15 12.51 -9.33
N SER A 520 -21.44 12.41 -10.45
CA SER A 520 -20.37 11.42 -10.62
C SER A 520 -19.21 11.63 -9.62
N CYS A 521 -18.93 12.86 -9.22
CA CYS A 521 -17.91 13.21 -8.23
C CYS A 521 -18.37 12.96 -6.77
N VAL A 522 -19.65 13.16 -6.48
CA VAL A 522 -20.19 12.97 -5.11
C VAL A 522 -20.35 11.49 -4.76
N MET A 523 -20.64 10.63 -5.74
CA MET A 523 -20.86 9.19 -5.52
C MET A 523 -19.69 8.47 -4.84
N PRO A 524 -18.40 8.71 -5.21
CA PRO A 524 -17.26 8.12 -4.49
C PRO A 524 -17.13 8.60 -3.04
N VAL A 525 -17.72 9.75 -2.71
CA VAL A 525 -17.61 10.37 -1.37
C VAL A 525 -18.60 9.73 -0.38
N LYS A 526 -19.76 9.27 -0.82
CA LYS A 526 -20.81 8.71 0.05
C LYS A 526 -20.67 7.21 0.37
N GLY A 527 -19.67 6.52 -0.14
CA GLY A 527 -19.38 5.11 0.15
C GLY A 527 -18.31 4.98 1.23
#